data_befad46c698a597f2c0d2f5c130fea4b
#
_entry.id   befad46c698a597f2c0d2f5c130fea4b
#
_cell.length_a   1.000
_cell.length_b   1.000
_cell.length_c   1.000
_cell.angle_alpha   90.00
_cell.angle_beta   90.00
_cell.angle_gamma   90.00
#
_symmetry.space_group_name_H-M   'P 1'
#
loop_
_entity.id
_entity.type
_entity.pdbx_description
1 polymer ?
#
loop_
_entity_poly.entity_id
_entity_poly.type
_entity_poly.pdbx_seq_one_letter_code
_entity_poly.pdbx_strand_id
1 'polypeptide(L)'
;MLETRNTAVSDSPACWPALPLEAWKETRDTLHMWTQIVGKVRLALTPKTNHWWNAALQVNARGLTTSVIPYGDRVFEIEFDFLEHQLIIKTCDPATKTIPLGPRSVADFYQEFMAALRALNINVKIWNMPVEVADPIAFDQDRTHASYDAEYACHFWRAVVSIDEVFKVFRSRFQGKSSPVHFFWGSFDLAVTRFSGRAAPRRNDADPILRKIMAEAYSHEVISAGWWTGSGDMKDAAFYCYAAPEPQGFSAQQVRPEGAFYHQQMGEFLLMHENVRTASSPTQTVLNFLQSTYETGATLAQWDRTALEKSPKPTTDAA
;
A
#
# COMPACT_ATOMS: atom_id res chain seq x y z
N MET A 1 6.29 27.08 -22.74
CA MET A 1 6.15 25.63 -23.01
C MET A 1 6.96 24.88 -21.97
N LEU A 2 6.32 24.21 -21.04
CA LEU A 2 6.99 23.29 -20.12
C LEU A 2 7.09 21.95 -20.85
N GLU A 3 8.27 21.61 -21.33
CA GLU A 3 8.58 20.26 -21.76
C GLU A 3 8.33 19.33 -20.57
N THR A 4 7.27 18.54 -20.65
CA THR A 4 7.12 17.40 -19.75
C THR A 4 8.24 16.42 -20.09
N ARG A 5 9.36 16.51 -19.36
CA ARG A 5 10.33 15.42 -19.34
C ARG A 5 9.54 14.17 -18.99
N ASN A 6 9.54 13.24 -19.92
CA ASN A 6 9.02 11.90 -19.67
C ASN A 6 9.99 11.28 -18.67
N THR A 7 9.72 11.45 -17.37
CA THR A 7 10.48 10.77 -16.31
C THR A 7 10.07 9.32 -16.36
N ALA A 8 10.74 8.56 -17.23
CA ALA A 8 10.57 7.12 -17.26
C ALA A 8 11.02 6.56 -15.92
N VAL A 9 10.15 5.80 -15.26
CA VAL A 9 10.51 4.99 -14.10
C VAL A 9 11.71 4.12 -14.49
N SER A 10 12.72 4.05 -13.60
CA SER A 10 13.93 3.28 -13.91
C SER A 10 13.64 1.79 -13.88
N ASP A 11 14.00 1.11 -14.95
CA ASP A 11 13.98 -0.36 -15.06
C ASP A 11 15.29 -1.03 -14.56
N SER A 12 16.17 -0.27 -13.89
CA SER A 12 17.39 -0.82 -13.31
C SER A 12 17.09 -1.94 -12.32
N PRO A 13 17.84 -3.05 -12.32
CA PRO A 13 17.68 -4.13 -11.33
C PRO A 13 17.78 -3.65 -9.88
N ALA A 14 18.52 -2.58 -9.61
CA ALA A 14 18.61 -1.98 -8.27
C ALA A 14 17.28 -1.37 -7.81
N CYS A 15 16.39 -1.01 -8.73
CA CYS A 15 15.05 -0.48 -8.44
C CYS A 15 13.99 -1.58 -8.27
N TRP A 16 14.29 -2.80 -8.74
CA TRP A 16 13.42 -3.97 -8.69
C TRP A 16 14.13 -5.15 -8.01
N PRO A 17 14.45 -5.04 -6.71
CA PRO A 17 15.18 -6.07 -5.99
C PRO A 17 14.36 -7.37 -5.85
N ALA A 18 15.06 -8.48 -5.66
CA ALA A 18 14.42 -9.72 -5.25
C ALA A 18 13.94 -9.63 -3.80
N LEU A 19 12.75 -10.15 -3.54
CA LEU A 19 12.12 -10.18 -2.22
C LEU A 19 11.49 -11.57 -1.96
N PRO A 20 12.28 -12.66 -1.98
CA PRO A 20 11.77 -13.98 -1.70
C PRO A 20 11.32 -14.05 -0.23
N LEU A 21 10.04 -14.33 0.01
CA LEU A 21 9.44 -14.22 1.35
C LEU A 21 10.20 -15.05 2.39
N GLU A 22 10.67 -16.25 2.02
CA GLU A 22 11.41 -17.13 2.93
C GLU A 22 12.66 -16.47 3.55
N ALA A 23 13.32 -15.58 2.80
CA ALA A 23 14.56 -14.95 3.25
C ALA A 23 14.34 -13.79 4.22
N TRP A 24 13.14 -13.15 4.20
CA TRP A 24 12.90 -11.98 5.03
C TRP A 24 11.56 -11.98 5.78
N LYS A 25 10.88 -13.11 5.79
CA LYS A 25 9.56 -13.26 6.41
C LYS A 25 9.52 -12.72 7.84
N GLU A 26 10.48 -13.07 8.67
CA GLU A 26 10.54 -12.62 10.05
C GLU A 26 10.71 -11.11 10.17
N THR A 27 11.52 -10.51 9.30
CA THR A 27 11.67 -9.05 9.22
C THR A 27 10.37 -8.41 8.73
N ARG A 28 9.75 -8.97 7.68
CA ARG A 28 8.48 -8.50 7.15
C ARG A 28 7.38 -8.52 8.20
N ASP A 29 7.27 -9.60 8.95
CA ASP A 29 6.26 -9.76 9.99
C ASP A 29 6.47 -8.75 11.13
N THR A 30 7.71 -8.50 11.53
CA THR A 30 8.05 -7.45 12.51
C THR A 30 7.71 -6.05 11.99
N LEU A 31 8.12 -5.72 10.75
CA LEU A 31 7.79 -4.44 10.12
C LEU A 31 6.29 -4.24 9.97
N HIS A 32 5.55 -5.29 9.64
CA HIS A 32 4.09 -5.25 9.58
C HIS A 32 3.49 -4.79 10.92
N MET A 33 3.93 -5.37 12.04
CA MET A 33 3.46 -4.95 13.36
C MET A 33 3.85 -3.50 13.68
N TRP A 34 5.08 -3.09 13.38
CA TRP A 34 5.53 -1.71 13.61
C TRP A 34 4.75 -0.69 12.78
N THR A 35 4.47 -0.99 11.51
CA THR A 35 3.65 -0.10 10.66
C THR A 35 2.22 -0.02 11.15
N GLN A 36 1.64 -1.10 11.70
CA GLN A 36 0.33 -1.07 12.34
C GLN A 36 0.29 -0.17 13.57
N ILE A 37 1.31 -0.25 14.44
CA ILE A 37 1.42 0.61 15.63
C ILE A 37 1.41 2.10 15.22
N VAL A 38 2.26 2.47 14.29
CA VAL A 38 2.37 3.85 13.78
C VAL A 38 1.09 4.28 13.05
N GLY A 39 0.57 3.42 12.19
CA GLY A 39 -0.65 3.69 11.42
C GLY A 39 -1.89 3.88 12.32
N LYS A 40 -1.97 3.16 13.44
CA LYS A 40 -3.05 3.33 14.42
C LYS A 40 -2.97 4.67 15.15
N VAL A 41 -1.78 5.24 15.36
CA VAL A 41 -1.65 6.61 15.88
C VAL A 41 -2.20 7.61 14.88
N ARG A 42 -1.85 7.47 13.60
CA ARG A 42 -2.42 8.30 12.53
C ARG A 42 -3.94 8.16 12.47
N LEU A 43 -4.46 6.94 12.46
CA LEU A 43 -5.90 6.67 12.43
C LEU A 43 -6.64 7.32 13.61
N ALA A 44 -6.05 7.29 14.82
CA ALA A 44 -6.67 7.82 16.03
C ALA A 44 -6.75 9.36 16.06
N LEU A 45 -5.83 10.05 15.39
CA LEU A 45 -5.64 11.49 15.49
C LEU A 45 -6.03 12.28 14.22
N THR A 46 -6.16 11.61 13.07
CA THR A 46 -6.54 12.29 11.83
C THR A 46 -8.06 12.31 11.64
N PRO A 47 -8.62 13.38 11.04
CA PRO A 47 -10.03 13.40 10.66
C PRO A 47 -10.35 12.22 9.73
N LYS A 48 -11.51 11.59 9.98
CA LYS A 48 -11.97 10.48 9.15
C LYS A 48 -12.21 10.97 7.71
N THR A 49 -11.63 10.29 6.75
CA THR A 49 -11.93 10.45 5.33
C THR A 49 -12.54 9.16 4.79
N ASN A 50 -13.31 9.26 3.69
CA ASN A 50 -13.92 8.10 3.07
C ASN A 50 -12.89 7.04 2.66
N HIS A 51 -13.32 5.79 2.60
CA HIS A 51 -12.51 4.62 2.22
C HIS A 51 -11.26 4.42 3.10
N TRP A 52 -11.23 4.94 4.33
CA TRP A 52 -10.10 4.86 5.27
C TRP A 52 -8.81 5.53 4.76
N TRP A 53 -8.91 6.49 3.82
CA TRP A 53 -7.70 7.13 3.28
C TRP A 53 -6.91 7.93 4.32
N ASN A 54 -7.54 8.31 5.42
CA ASN A 54 -6.85 8.93 6.55
C ASN A 54 -5.97 7.96 7.35
N ALA A 55 -6.17 6.64 7.22
CA ALA A 55 -5.41 5.64 7.97
C ALA A 55 -4.06 5.29 7.31
N ALA A 56 -4.02 5.29 5.96
CA ALA A 56 -2.90 4.77 5.20
C ALA A 56 -1.60 5.58 5.38
N LEU A 57 -0.46 4.91 5.33
CA LEU A 57 0.85 5.52 5.22
C LEU A 57 1.14 5.91 3.76
N GLN A 58 2.13 6.75 3.55
CA GLN A 58 2.55 7.19 2.23
C GLN A 58 4.02 6.86 1.99
N VAL A 59 4.36 6.60 0.74
CA VAL A 59 5.74 6.39 0.33
C VAL A 59 6.43 7.75 0.21
N ASN A 60 7.63 7.86 0.77
CA ASN A 60 8.49 9.03 0.62
C ASN A 60 9.89 8.65 0.13
N ALA A 61 10.78 9.64 0.01
CA ALA A 61 12.12 9.46 -0.54
C ALA A 61 13.05 8.57 0.33
N ARG A 62 12.64 8.18 1.54
CA ARG A 62 13.46 7.41 2.47
C ARG A 62 12.75 6.20 3.08
N GLY A 63 11.43 6.08 2.89
CA GLY A 63 10.66 5.00 3.47
C GLY A 63 9.14 5.22 3.44
N LEU A 64 8.51 5.11 4.60
CA LEU A 64 7.08 5.31 4.79
C LEU A 64 6.83 6.44 5.79
N THR A 65 5.84 7.28 5.51
CA THR A 65 5.46 8.40 6.38
C THR A 65 3.98 8.40 6.71
N THR A 66 3.64 8.91 7.88
CA THR A 66 2.26 9.26 8.23
C THR A 66 1.78 10.51 7.52
N SER A 67 2.67 11.30 6.89
CA SER A 67 2.40 12.71 6.64
C SER A 67 2.00 13.44 7.93
N VAL A 68 1.61 14.70 7.81
CA VAL A 68 1.26 15.55 8.95
C VAL A 68 0.03 15.00 9.68
N ILE A 69 0.14 14.88 10.99
CA ILE A 69 -0.93 14.49 11.93
C ILE A 69 -1.25 15.72 12.81
N PRO A 70 -2.53 16.16 12.90
CA PRO A 70 -2.92 17.26 13.77
C PRO A 70 -2.94 16.81 15.23
N TYR A 71 -2.52 17.71 16.15
CA TYR A 71 -2.57 17.47 17.59
C TYR A 71 -2.75 18.79 18.37
N GLY A 72 -3.99 19.14 18.65
CA GLY A 72 -4.34 20.44 19.26
C GLY A 72 -4.00 21.59 18.31
N ASP A 73 -3.19 22.51 18.77
CA ASP A 73 -2.62 23.66 18.01
C ASP A 73 -1.30 23.33 17.31
N ARG A 74 -0.84 22.08 17.41
CA ARG A 74 0.44 21.57 16.87
C ARG A 74 0.18 20.54 15.78
N VAL A 75 1.24 20.22 15.06
CA VAL A 75 1.29 19.10 14.13
C VAL A 75 2.56 18.29 14.34
N PHE A 76 2.52 17.02 13.96
CA PHE A 76 3.69 16.17 13.95
C PHE A 76 3.63 15.17 12.80
N GLU A 77 4.72 14.51 12.51
CA GLU A 77 4.88 13.49 11.47
C GLU A 77 5.74 12.34 12.00
N ILE A 78 5.46 11.14 11.57
CA ILE A 78 6.24 9.94 11.87
C ILE A 78 6.73 9.34 10.56
N GLU A 79 8.02 9.05 10.49
CA GLU A 79 8.68 8.54 9.30
C GLU A 79 9.51 7.29 9.64
N PHE A 80 9.30 6.22 8.87
CA PHE A 80 10.23 5.09 8.80
C PHE A 80 11.29 5.44 7.76
N ASP A 81 12.51 5.67 8.21
CA ASP A 81 13.68 5.88 7.35
C ASP A 81 14.42 4.56 7.19
N PHE A 82 14.24 3.90 6.04
CA PHE A 82 14.86 2.62 5.73
C PHE A 82 16.29 2.73 5.16
N LEU A 83 16.81 3.93 5.01
CA LEU A 83 18.21 4.16 4.63
C LEU A 83 19.12 4.31 5.85
N GLU A 84 18.66 5.06 6.86
CA GLU A 84 19.37 5.22 8.13
C GLU A 84 18.84 4.26 9.21
N HIS A 85 17.86 3.43 8.88
CA HIS A 85 17.23 2.47 9.78
C HIS A 85 16.73 3.12 11.08
N GLN A 86 15.88 4.12 10.95
CA GLN A 86 15.34 4.88 12.05
C GLN A 86 13.84 5.15 11.89
N LEU A 87 13.12 5.13 13.01
CA LEU A 87 11.81 5.76 13.10
C LEU A 87 12.00 7.17 13.65
N ILE A 88 11.53 8.17 12.91
CA ILE A 88 11.72 9.58 13.26
C ILE A 88 10.36 10.20 13.55
N ILE A 89 10.20 10.82 14.72
CA ILE A 89 9.00 11.59 15.09
C ILE A 89 9.40 13.05 15.11
N LYS A 90 8.86 13.85 14.19
CA LYS A 90 9.14 15.29 14.03
C LYS A 90 7.90 16.08 14.45
N THR A 91 8.06 17.13 15.23
CA THR A 91 6.98 18.06 15.55
C THR A 91 7.20 19.39 14.83
N CYS A 92 6.18 20.24 14.75
CA CYS A 92 6.31 21.62 14.23
C CYS A 92 7.21 22.49 15.13
N ASP A 93 7.43 22.09 16.38
CA ASP A 93 8.48 22.66 17.24
C ASP A 93 9.84 22.03 16.90
N PRO A 94 10.96 22.57 17.34
CA PRO A 94 12.28 21.99 17.08
C PRO A 94 12.52 20.61 17.70
N ALA A 95 11.52 20.00 18.35
CA ALA A 95 11.63 18.72 19.02
C ALA A 95 11.51 17.54 18.04
N THR A 96 12.47 16.64 18.12
CA THR A 96 12.51 15.40 17.33
C THR A 96 12.84 14.23 18.26
N LYS A 97 12.25 13.08 18.01
CA LYS A 97 12.63 11.80 18.63
C LYS A 97 12.96 10.80 17.55
N THR A 98 14.00 10.02 17.80
CA THR A 98 14.47 8.96 16.90
C THR A 98 14.55 7.66 17.66
N ILE A 99 14.06 6.59 17.05
CA ILE A 99 14.10 5.22 17.55
C ILE A 99 14.83 4.38 16.50
N PRO A 100 15.96 3.71 16.84
CA PRO A 100 16.63 2.83 15.89
C PRO A 100 15.73 1.69 15.45
N LEU A 101 15.69 1.39 14.14
CA LEU A 101 15.10 0.19 13.58
C LEU A 101 16.19 -0.89 13.56
N GLY A 102 16.04 -1.89 14.40
CA GLY A 102 16.97 -3.00 14.55
C GLY A 102 16.29 -4.18 15.23
N PRO A 103 16.93 -5.35 15.32
CA PRO A 103 16.36 -6.52 15.96
C PRO A 103 15.86 -6.22 17.38
N ARG A 104 14.56 -6.25 17.57
CA ARG A 104 13.87 -5.99 18.84
C ARG A 104 12.44 -6.49 18.78
N SER A 105 11.88 -6.88 19.92
CA SER A 105 10.49 -7.32 19.97
C SER A 105 9.51 -6.19 19.66
N VAL A 106 8.37 -6.55 19.12
CA VAL A 106 7.25 -5.60 18.91
C VAL A 106 6.84 -4.96 20.23
N ALA A 107 6.85 -5.71 21.34
CA ALA A 107 6.54 -5.18 22.67
C ALA A 107 7.53 -4.08 23.11
N ASP A 108 8.81 -4.27 22.88
CA ASP A 108 9.84 -3.27 23.24
C ASP A 108 9.73 -2.05 22.33
N PHE A 109 9.51 -2.23 21.03
CA PHE A 109 9.24 -1.14 20.10
C PHE A 109 8.01 -0.34 20.50
N TYR A 110 6.88 -1.02 20.80
CA TYR A 110 5.65 -0.38 21.23
C TYR A 110 5.86 0.49 22.49
N GLN A 111 6.52 -0.04 23.50
CA GLN A 111 6.79 0.68 24.74
C GLN A 111 7.65 1.93 24.50
N GLU A 112 8.74 1.81 23.74
CA GLU A 112 9.63 2.93 23.42
C GLU A 112 8.93 3.97 22.56
N PHE A 113 8.20 3.55 21.53
CA PHE A 113 7.43 4.44 20.66
C PHE A 113 6.40 5.26 21.44
N MET A 114 5.61 4.60 22.29
CA MET A 114 4.61 5.29 23.12
C MET A 114 5.28 6.21 24.17
N ALA A 115 6.46 5.86 24.67
CA ALA A 115 7.23 6.72 25.56
C ALA A 115 7.79 7.95 24.80
N ALA A 116 8.27 7.77 23.57
CA ALA A 116 8.75 8.86 22.73
C ALA A 116 7.64 9.88 22.41
N LEU A 117 6.42 9.41 22.09
CA LEU A 117 5.25 10.28 21.89
C LEU A 117 4.93 11.08 23.16
N ARG A 118 4.87 10.43 24.33
CA ARG A 118 4.65 11.13 25.61
C ARG A 118 5.73 12.16 25.90
N ALA A 119 7.00 11.87 25.62
CA ALA A 119 8.10 12.81 25.80
C ALA A 119 8.01 14.05 24.90
N LEU A 120 7.25 13.96 23.79
CA LEU A 120 6.89 15.08 22.92
C LEU A 120 5.55 15.72 23.30
N ASN A 121 5.00 15.39 24.48
CA ASN A 121 3.67 15.81 24.93
C ASN A 121 2.53 15.38 23.98
N ILE A 122 2.69 14.26 23.29
CA ILE A 122 1.66 13.66 22.46
C ILE A 122 1.08 12.46 23.22
N ASN A 123 -0.13 12.65 23.78
CA ASN A 123 -0.82 11.61 24.53
C ASN A 123 -1.92 11.00 23.65
N VAL A 124 -1.69 9.80 23.16
CA VAL A 124 -2.63 9.06 22.33
C VAL A 124 -2.82 7.65 22.88
N LYS A 125 -4.05 7.16 22.76
CA LYS A 125 -4.40 5.77 23.08
C LYS A 125 -4.82 5.09 21.79
N ILE A 126 -4.18 3.98 21.47
CA ILE A 126 -4.53 3.13 20.32
C ILE A 126 -5.02 1.77 20.80
N TRP A 127 -5.80 1.10 19.96
CA TRP A 127 -6.12 -0.30 20.18
C TRP A 127 -4.89 -1.16 19.92
N ASN A 128 -4.43 -1.89 20.92
CA ASN A 128 -3.15 -2.61 20.90
C ASN A 128 -3.17 -3.97 20.20
N MET A 129 -4.32 -4.39 19.62
CA MET A 129 -4.38 -5.62 18.82
C MET A 129 -4.10 -5.33 17.35
N PRO A 130 -3.26 -6.12 16.66
CA PRO A 130 -3.13 -6.04 15.22
C PRO A 130 -4.45 -6.39 14.51
N VAL A 131 -4.58 -5.96 13.26
CA VAL A 131 -5.70 -6.31 12.36
C VAL A 131 -5.16 -7.07 11.16
N GLU A 132 -6.01 -7.85 10.49
CA GLU A 132 -5.66 -8.59 9.26
C GLU A 132 -4.46 -9.55 9.44
N VAL A 133 -4.33 -10.10 10.64
CA VAL A 133 -3.29 -11.07 11.03
C VAL A 133 -3.98 -12.31 11.56
N ALA A 134 -3.53 -13.50 11.15
CA ALA A 134 -4.20 -14.76 11.47
C ALA A 134 -4.21 -15.05 12.99
N ASP A 135 -3.05 -14.96 13.65
CA ASP A 135 -2.88 -15.23 15.08
C ASP A 135 -2.40 -13.96 15.80
N PRO A 136 -3.31 -13.00 16.07
CA PRO A 136 -2.91 -11.69 16.56
C PRO A 136 -2.43 -11.74 18.01
N ILE A 137 -1.23 -11.20 18.26
CA ILE A 137 -0.66 -10.98 19.58
C ILE A 137 -0.76 -9.49 19.90
N ALA A 138 -1.22 -9.11 21.10
CA ALA A 138 -1.25 -7.71 21.52
C ALA A 138 0.16 -7.10 21.44
N PHE A 139 0.27 -5.89 20.89
CA PHE A 139 1.57 -5.25 20.64
C PHE A 139 2.45 -5.14 21.89
N ASP A 140 1.87 -4.89 23.05
CA ASP A 140 2.59 -4.78 24.33
C ASP A 140 3.03 -6.15 24.90
N GLN A 141 2.56 -7.25 24.30
CA GLN A 141 2.89 -8.62 24.71
C GLN A 141 3.67 -9.38 23.64
N ASP A 142 3.76 -8.85 22.42
CA ASP A 142 4.36 -9.54 21.30
C ASP A 142 5.91 -9.53 21.40
N ARG A 143 6.43 -10.65 21.86
CA ARG A 143 7.88 -10.94 21.91
C ARG A 143 8.32 -11.95 20.84
N THR A 144 7.38 -12.37 20.00
CA THR A 144 7.62 -13.34 18.92
C THR A 144 8.22 -12.64 17.71
N HIS A 145 7.61 -11.54 17.27
CA HIS A 145 8.10 -10.76 16.16
C HIS A 145 9.21 -9.80 16.64
N ALA A 146 10.46 -10.15 16.30
CA ALA A 146 11.64 -9.45 16.84
C ALA A 146 12.79 -9.30 15.84
N SER A 147 12.60 -9.78 14.61
CA SER A 147 13.64 -9.78 13.59
C SER A 147 13.66 -8.49 12.80
N TYR A 148 14.85 -8.04 12.41
CA TYR A 148 15.03 -6.92 11.50
C TYR A 148 16.32 -7.08 10.71
N ASP A 149 16.18 -7.25 9.41
CA ASP A 149 17.29 -7.24 8.45
C ASP A 149 17.25 -5.92 7.68
N ALA A 150 18.32 -5.14 7.85
CA ALA A 150 18.45 -3.81 7.27
C ALA A 150 18.52 -3.85 5.72
N GLU A 151 19.17 -4.87 5.16
CA GLU A 151 19.27 -5.02 3.70
C GLU A 151 17.90 -5.31 3.09
N TYR A 152 17.14 -6.25 3.66
CA TYR A 152 15.78 -6.54 3.19
C TYR A 152 14.80 -5.41 3.42
N ALA A 153 14.92 -4.64 4.52
CA ALA A 153 14.13 -3.43 4.73
C ALA A 153 14.41 -2.38 3.64
N CYS A 154 15.68 -2.22 3.23
CA CYS A 154 16.08 -1.35 2.12
C CYS A 154 15.57 -1.89 0.77
N HIS A 155 15.63 -3.20 0.53
CA HIS A 155 15.06 -3.83 -0.67
C HIS A 155 13.54 -3.62 -0.76
N PHE A 156 12.82 -3.85 0.34
CA PHE A 156 11.38 -3.57 0.42
C PHE A 156 11.08 -2.12 0.05
N TRP A 157 11.78 -1.15 0.64
CA TRP A 157 11.58 0.27 0.32
C TRP A 157 11.84 0.59 -1.16
N ARG A 158 12.94 0.07 -1.75
CA ARG A 158 13.25 0.28 -3.17
C ARG A 158 12.16 -0.27 -4.09
N ALA A 159 11.66 -1.46 -3.82
CA ALA A 159 10.53 -2.03 -4.55
C ALA A 159 9.29 -1.14 -4.42
N VAL A 160 8.94 -0.74 -3.19
CA VAL A 160 7.77 0.11 -2.92
C VAL A 160 7.87 1.46 -3.64
N VAL A 161 9.03 2.10 -3.68
CA VAL A 161 9.25 3.38 -4.41
C VAL A 161 9.03 3.20 -5.90
N SER A 162 9.63 2.17 -6.51
CA SER A 162 9.47 1.91 -7.95
C SER A 162 8.03 1.61 -8.32
N ILE A 163 7.34 0.84 -7.49
CA ILE A 163 5.93 0.49 -7.69
C ILE A 163 5.02 1.71 -7.50
N ASP A 164 5.29 2.54 -6.50
CA ASP A 164 4.56 3.79 -6.26
C ASP A 164 4.62 4.72 -7.48
N GLU A 165 5.79 4.86 -8.11
CA GLU A 165 5.94 5.65 -9.32
C GLU A 165 5.12 5.08 -10.48
N VAL A 166 5.15 3.76 -10.71
CA VAL A 166 4.34 3.09 -11.74
C VAL A 166 2.85 3.26 -11.46
N PHE A 167 2.43 3.10 -10.22
CA PHE A 167 1.03 3.27 -9.81
C PHE A 167 0.56 4.72 -9.99
N LYS A 168 1.42 5.71 -9.76
CA LYS A 168 1.13 7.12 -10.06
C LYS A 168 0.94 7.37 -11.56
N VAL A 169 1.75 6.73 -12.42
CA VAL A 169 1.55 6.77 -13.88
C VAL A 169 0.20 6.14 -14.25
N PHE A 170 -0.12 4.95 -13.73
CA PHE A 170 -1.42 4.31 -13.96
C PHE A 170 -2.57 5.22 -13.49
N ARG A 171 -2.47 5.75 -12.26
CA ARG A 171 -3.47 6.66 -11.68
C ARG A 171 -3.68 7.89 -12.54
N SER A 172 -2.62 8.47 -13.11
CA SER A 172 -2.68 9.71 -13.89
C SER A 172 -3.48 9.61 -15.19
N ARG A 173 -3.74 8.38 -15.68
CA ARG A 173 -4.55 8.10 -16.88
C ARG A 173 -6.06 8.15 -16.60
N PHE A 174 -6.46 8.31 -15.35
CA PHE A 174 -7.84 8.29 -14.92
C PHE A 174 -8.26 9.68 -14.41
N GLN A 175 -9.43 10.18 -14.83
CA GLN A 175 -9.97 11.47 -14.40
C GLN A 175 -11.16 11.34 -13.45
N GLY A 176 -11.74 10.14 -13.33
CA GLY A 176 -12.74 9.83 -12.33
C GLY A 176 -12.17 9.84 -10.91
N LYS A 177 -13.01 9.58 -9.91
CA LYS A 177 -12.54 9.42 -8.52
C LYS A 177 -11.55 8.27 -8.43
N SER A 178 -10.34 8.55 -7.90
CA SER A 178 -9.36 7.52 -7.58
C SER A 178 -8.68 7.80 -6.24
N SER A 179 -8.22 6.74 -5.57
CA SER A 179 -7.42 6.91 -4.36
C SER A 179 -6.07 7.59 -4.67
N PRO A 180 -5.40 8.19 -3.69
CA PRO A 180 -3.94 8.28 -3.74
C PRO A 180 -3.32 6.90 -3.93
N VAL A 181 -2.05 6.86 -4.36
CA VAL A 181 -1.23 5.66 -4.15
C VAL A 181 -0.76 5.70 -2.70
N HIS A 182 -1.06 4.68 -1.92
CA HIS A 182 -0.75 4.70 -0.50
C HIS A 182 -0.60 3.28 0.08
N PHE A 183 0.09 3.20 1.20
CA PHE A 183 0.41 1.95 1.86
C PHE A 183 -0.59 1.67 2.99
N PHE A 184 -1.34 0.58 2.88
CA PHE A 184 -2.25 0.11 3.93
C PHE A 184 -1.50 -0.82 4.88
N TRP A 185 -1.28 -0.34 6.09
CA TRP A 185 -0.56 -1.07 7.13
C TRP A 185 -1.32 -2.29 7.67
N GLY A 186 -2.64 -2.39 7.48
CA GLY A 186 -3.44 -3.56 7.88
C GLY A 186 -3.07 -4.80 7.10
N SER A 187 -3.08 -4.72 5.78
CA SER A 187 -2.73 -5.79 4.85
C SER A 187 -1.25 -5.79 4.42
N PHE A 188 -0.50 -4.75 4.80
CA PHE A 188 0.91 -4.55 4.43
C PHE A 188 1.12 -4.50 2.92
N ASP A 189 0.32 -3.71 2.24
CA ASP A 189 0.28 -3.59 0.79
C ASP A 189 0.30 -2.14 0.31
N LEU A 190 0.79 -1.91 -0.90
CA LEU A 190 0.67 -0.65 -1.61
C LEU A 190 -0.49 -0.75 -2.60
N ALA A 191 -1.43 0.20 -2.57
CA ALA A 191 -2.64 0.13 -3.36
C ALA A 191 -2.99 1.42 -4.08
N VAL A 192 -3.71 1.27 -5.19
CA VAL A 192 -4.39 2.34 -5.93
C VAL A 192 -5.75 1.85 -6.42
N THR A 193 -6.80 2.61 -6.15
CA THR A 193 -8.18 2.24 -6.44
C THR A 193 -8.84 3.26 -7.35
N ARG A 194 -9.53 2.78 -8.40
CA ARG A 194 -10.40 3.56 -9.29
C ARG A 194 -11.86 3.27 -8.97
N PHE A 195 -12.72 4.26 -9.12
CA PHE A 195 -14.14 4.19 -8.78
C PHE A 195 -15.00 4.48 -10.02
N SER A 196 -16.11 3.74 -10.17
CA SER A 196 -17.09 4.02 -11.22
C SER A 196 -17.92 5.28 -10.94
N GLY A 197 -18.00 5.69 -9.66
CA GLY A 197 -18.94 6.71 -9.18
C GLY A 197 -20.28 6.14 -8.71
N ARG A 198 -20.58 4.85 -8.99
CA ARG A 198 -21.83 4.19 -8.55
C ARG A 198 -21.67 3.60 -7.15
N ALA A 199 -22.77 3.62 -6.37
CA ALA A 199 -22.79 2.94 -5.08
C ALA A 199 -22.72 1.42 -5.27
N ALA A 200 -21.98 0.74 -4.40
CA ALA A 200 -21.89 -0.72 -4.40
C ALA A 200 -22.95 -1.34 -3.45
N PRO A 201 -23.38 -2.58 -3.70
CA PRO A 201 -24.19 -3.35 -2.76
C PRO A 201 -23.47 -3.48 -1.40
N ARG A 202 -24.22 -3.41 -0.31
CA ARG A 202 -23.65 -3.59 1.03
C ARG A 202 -23.10 -5.00 1.20
N ARG A 203 -21.87 -5.11 1.64
CA ARG A 203 -21.27 -6.39 2.04
C ARG A 203 -21.77 -6.79 3.43
N ASN A 204 -21.97 -8.09 3.61
CA ASN A 204 -22.42 -8.67 4.88
C ASN A 204 -21.36 -9.64 5.42
N ASP A 205 -20.20 -9.09 5.79
CA ASP A 205 -19.11 -9.87 6.39
C ASP A 205 -19.48 -10.35 7.79
N ALA A 206 -19.09 -11.58 8.15
CA ALA A 206 -19.46 -12.21 9.41
C ALA A 206 -18.82 -11.51 10.63
N ASP A 207 -17.54 -11.12 10.51
CA ASP A 207 -16.82 -10.39 11.55
C ASP A 207 -17.33 -8.94 11.64
N PRO A 208 -17.77 -8.46 12.83
CA PRO A 208 -18.28 -7.11 13.02
C PRO A 208 -17.25 -6.00 12.72
N ILE A 209 -15.97 -6.23 13.01
CA ILE A 209 -14.88 -5.27 12.76
C ILE A 209 -14.62 -5.21 11.27
N LEU A 210 -14.43 -6.37 10.63
CA LEU A 210 -14.23 -6.47 9.19
C LEU A 210 -15.43 -5.89 8.43
N ARG A 211 -16.66 -6.17 8.86
CA ARG A 211 -17.88 -5.58 8.28
C ARG A 211 -17.86 -4.06 8.31
N LYS A 212 -17.42 -3.45 9.40
CA LYS A 212 -17.31 -1.99 9.52
C LYS A 212 -16.23 -1.43 8.59
N ILE A 213 -15.10 -2.10 8.49
CA ILE A 213 -14.00 -1.72 7.59
C ILE A 213 -14.47 -1.82 6.14
N MET A 214 -15.04 -2.95 5.76
CA MET A 214 -15.49 -3.25 4.40
C MET A 214 -16.67 -2.39 3.94
N ALA A 215 -17.61 -2.05 4.84
CA ALA A 215 -18.73 -1.16 4.51
C ALA A 215 -18.27 0.24 4.09
N GLU A 216 -17.18 0.76 4.67
CA GLU A 216 -16.59 2.03 4.30
C GLU A 216 -15.71 1.90 3.05
N ALA A 217 -14.83 0.88 3.01
CA ALA A 217 -13.89 0.66 1.92
C ALA A 217 -14.61 0.43 0.58
N TYR A 218 -15.70 -0.35 0.59
CA TYR A 218 -16.46 -0.77 -0.58
C TYR A 218 -17.85 -0.16 -0.65
N SER A 219 -18.02 1.08 -0.19
CA SER A 219 -19.30 1.81 -0.31
C SER A 219 -19.68 2.13 -1.76
N HIS A 220 -18.71 2.13 -2.67
CA HIS A 220 -18.86 2.34 -4.10
C HIS A 220 -18.19 1.22 -4.89
N GLU A 221 -18.60 1.05 -6.15
CA GLU A 221 -17.93 0.10 -7.05
C GLU A 221 -16.50 0.51 -7.30
N VAL A 222 -15.58 -0.45 -7.18
CA VAL A 222 -14.14 -0.23 -7.32
C VAL A 222 -13.50 -1.25 -8.26
N ILE A 223 -12.42 -0.82 -8.91
CA ILE A 223 -11.36 -1.69 -9.40
C ILE A 223 -10.10 -1.25 -8.66
N SER A 224 -9.62 -2.13 -7.80
CA SER A 224 -8.46 -1.88 -6.94
C SER A 224 -7.29 -2.74 -7.39
N ALA A 225 -6.14 -2.13 -7.47
CA ALA A 225 -4.89 -2.80 -7.79
C ALA A 225 -3.84 -2.45 -6.73
N GLY A 226 -2.93 -3.36 -6.50
CA GLY A 226 -1.87 -3.15 -5.54
C GLY A 226 -0.70 -4.10 -5.71
N TRP A 227 0.21 -3.99 -4.76
CA TRP A 227 1.34 -4.88 -4.60
C TRP A 227 1.46 -5.30 -3.15
N TRP A 228 1.62 -6.58 -2.93
CA TRP A 228 1.63 -7.21 -1.63
C TRP A 228 2.83 -8.15 -1.50
N THR A 229 3.42 -8.23 -0.33
CA THR A 229 4.67 -8.96 -0.06
C THR A 229 4.50 -10.47 0.10
N GLY A 230 3.26 -10.98 -0.01
CA GLY A 230 2.94 -12.37 0.26
C GLY A 230 2.73 -12.67 1.75
N SER A 231 1.98 -13.71 2.05
CA SER A 231 1.83 -14.33 3.37
C SER A 231 1.14 -15.69 3.24
N GLY A 232 1.18 -16.51 4.30
CA GLY A 232 0.53 -17.81 4.29
C GLY A 232 1.03 -18.70 3.15
N ASP A 233 0.12 -19.18 2.31
CA ASP A 233 0.44 -20.05 1.19
C ASP A 233 1.05 -19.29 -0.02
N MET A 234 0.88 -17.98 -0.09
CA MET A 234 1.53 -17.15 -1.09
C MET A 234 2.93 -16.78 -0.63
N LYS A 235 3.92 -17.51 -1.14
CA LYS A 235 5.32 -17.45 -0.67
C LYS A 235 6.14 -16.31 -1.28
N ASP A 236 5.58 -15.58 -2.23
CA ASP A 236 6.27 -14.51 -2.94
C ASP A 236 5.40 -13.28 -3.09
N ALA A 237 6.04 -12.13 -3.24
CA ALA A 237 5.36 -10.87 -3.52
C ALA A 237 4.64 -10.93 -4.88
N ALA A 238 3.48 -10.29 -4.94
CA ALA A 238 2.67 -10.24 -6.15
C ALA A 238 1.97 -8.89 -6.32
N PHE A 239 1.77 -8.51 -7.59
CA PHE A 239 0.80 -7.50 -7.97
C PHE A 239 -0.57 -8.17 -8.03
N TYR A 240 -1.59 -7.46 -7.59
CA TYR A 240 -2.97 -7.92 -7.63
C TYR A 240 -3.89 -6.89 -8.31
N CYS A 241 -5.02 -7.36 -8.83
CA CYS A 241 -6.11 -6.51 -9.26
C CYS A 241 -7.44 -7.25 -9.15
N TYR A 242 -8.42 -6.62 -8.50
CA TYR A 242 -9.78 -7.12 -8.37
C TYR A 242 -10.83 -6.04 -8.65
N ALA A 243 -12.06 -6.46 -8.94
CA ALA A 243 -13.23 -5.60 -9.01
C ALA A 243 -14.21 -5.94 -7.87
N ALA A 244 -14.81 -4.92 -7.26
CA ALA A 244 -15.85 -5.12 -6.25
C ALA A 244 -17.04 -4.17 -6.48
N PRO A 245 -18.26 -4.73 -6.78
CA PRO A 245 -18.51 -6.15 -6.97
C PRO A 245 -17.81 -6.72 -8.22
N GLU A 246 -17.44 -7.99 -8.16
CA GLU A 246 -16.85 -8.66 -9.31
C GLU A 246 -17.92 -8.82 -10.42
N PRO A 247 -17.66 -8.33 -11.65
CA PRO A 247 -18.61 -8.51 -12.75
C PRO A 247 -18.56 -9.93 -13.30
N GLN A 248 -19.69 -10.41 -13.77
CA GLN A 248 -19.81 -11.75 -14.35
C GLN A 248 -18.79 -11.97 -15.47
N GLY A 249 -18.05 -13.08 -15.40
CA GLY A 249 -17.07 -13.47 -16.39
C GLY A 249 -15.70 -12.81 -16.23
N PHE A 250 -15.48 -12.02 -15.19
CA PHE A 250 -14.18 -11.38 -14.93
C PHE A 250 -13.06 -12.40 -14.75
N SER A 251 -13.29 -13.43 -13.94
CA SER A 251 -12.32 -14.50 -13.67
C SER A 251 -11.93 -15.34 -14.89
N ALA A 252 -12.77 -15.35 -15.94
CA ALA A 252 -12.50 -16.12 -17.16
C ALA A 252 -11.73 -15.32 -18.24
N GLN A 253 -11.43 -14.05 -17.98
CA GLN A 253 -10.77 -13.19 -18.96
C GLN A 253 -9.27 -13.45 -19.02
N GLN A 254 -8.71 -13.23 -20.19
CA GLN A 254 -7.25 -13.16 -20.35
C GLN A 254 -6.76 -11.72 -20.17
N VAL A 255 -5.75 -11.55 -19.33
CA VAL A 255 -5.13 -10.26 -19.06
C VAL A 255 -3.66 -10.28 -19.47
N ARG A 256 -3.02 -9.13 -19.53
CA ARG A 256 -1.60 -9.00 -19.87
C ARG A 256 -0.79 -8.65 -18.63
N PRO A 257 0.50 -8.99 -18.59
CA PRO A 257 1.25 -9.79 -19.57
C PRO A 257 0.93 -11.29 -19.47
N GLU A 258 1.50 -12.07 -20.39
CA GLU A 258 1.57 -13.52 -20.21
C GLU A 258 2.25 -13.85 -18.88
N GLY A 259 1.68 -14.80 -18.13
CA GLY A 259 2.08 -15.09 -16.75
C GLY A 259 1.22 -14.41 -15.67
N ALA A 260 0.34 -13.46 -16.03
CA ALA A 260 -0.73 -13.02 -15.14
C ALA A 260 -1.86 -14.07 -15.14
N PHE A 261 -2.43 -14.35 -13.98
CA PHE A 261 -3.47 -15.38 -13.80
C PHE A 261 -4.51 -14.95 -12.78
N TYR A 262 -5.71 -15.53 -12.85
CA TYR A 262 -6.75 -15.33 -11.86
C TYR A 262 -6.63 -16.37 -10.73
N HIS A 263 -6.52 -15.90 -9.49
CA HIS A 263 -6.45 -16.73 -8.31
C HIS A 263 -7.85 -16.93 -7.71
N GLN A 264 -8.43 -18.11 -7.90
CA GLN A 264 -9.83 -18.41 -7.58
C GLN A 264 -10.21 -18.17 -6.10
N GLN A 265 -9.33 -18.54 -5.16
CA GLN A 265 -9.62 -18.40 -3.71
C GLN A 265 -9.54 -16.94 -3.24
N MET A 266 -8.64 -16.13 -3.83
CA MET A 266 -8.50 -14.72 -3.50
C MET A 266 -9.51 -13.86 -4.26
N GLY A 267 -10.02 -14.33 -5.39
CA GLY A 267 -10.97 -13.58 -6.20
C GLY A 267 -10.32 -12.42 -6.95
N GLU A 268 -9.08 -12.59 -7.40
CA GLU A 268 -8.30 -11.51 -8.02
C GLU A 268 -7.30 -12.01 -9.06
N PHE A 269 -6.94 -11.15 -10.00
CA PHE A 269 -5.80 -11.38 -10.89
C PHE A 269 -4.50 -11.11 -10.16
N LEU A 270 -3.51 -11.99 -10.37
CA LEU A 270 -2.17 -11.89 -9.83
C LEU A 270 -1.11 -11.85 -10.93
N LEU A 271 -0.02 -11.14 -10.66
CA LEU A 271 1.22 -11.16 -11.41
C LEU A 271 2.38 -11.21 -10.43
N MET A 272 3.17 -12.27 -10.47
CA MET A 272 4.26 -12.46 -9.51
C MET A 272 5.34 -11.38 -9.67
N HIS A 273 5.84 -10.87 -8.55
CA HIS A 273 6.91 -9.85 -8.52
C HIS A 273 8.16 -10.34 -9.27
N GLU A 274 8.49 -11.62 -9.14
CA GLU A 274 9.63 -12.24 -9.84
C GLU A 274 9.50 -12.15 -11.36
N ASN A 275 8.29 -12.35 -11.92
CA ASN A 275 8.03 -12.21 -13.35
C ASN A 275 8.21 -10.76 -13.82
N VAL A 276 7.88 -9.81 -12.94
CA VAL A 276 8.06 -8.38 -13.24
C VAL A 276 9.53 -8.00 -13.21
N ARG A 277 10.24 -8.28 -12.12
CA ARG A 277 11.62 -7.84 -11.93
C ARG A 277 12.60 -8.44 -12.92
N THR A 278 12.30 -9.62 -13.48
CA THR A 278 13.12 -10.30 -14.49
C THR A 278 12.73 -9.96 -15.94
N ALA A 279 11.65 -9.19 -16.13
CA ALA A 279 11.22 -8.75 -17.45
C ALA A 279 12.19 -7.72 -18.04
N SER A 280 12.20 -7.62 -19.37
CA SER A 280 13.01 -6.61 -20.09
C SER A 280 12.63 -5.16 -19.75
N SER A 281 11.39 -4.90 -19.37
CA SER A 281 10.90 -3.63 -18.85
C SER A 281 9.89 -3.87 -17.71
N PRO A 282 10.35 -3.97 -16.46
CA PRO A 282 9.49 -4.11 -15.29
C PRO A 282 8.36 -3.08 -15.23
N THR A 283 8.68 -1.82 -15.46
CA THR A 283 7.71 -0.72 -15.47
C THR A 283 6.57 -0.96 -16.47
N GLN A 284 6.88 -1.30 -17.71
CA GLN A 284 5.85 -1.54 -18.73
C GLN A 284 5.07 -2.83 -18.46
N THR A 285 5.71 -3.84 -17.90
CA THR A 285 5.09 -5.10 -17.48
C THR A 285 4.00 -4.86 -16.45
N VAL A 286 4.29 -4.08 -15.40
CA VAL A 286 3.29 -3.69 -14.40
C VAL A 286 2.19 -2.82 -15.02
N LEU A 287 2.54 -1.82 -15.84
CA LEU A 287 1.53 -0.98 -16.50
C LEU A 287 0.59 -1.78 -17.41
N ASN A 288 1.10 -2.78 -18.11
CA ASN A 288 0.28 -3.67 -18.94
C ASN A 288 -0.68 -4.50 -18.08
N PHE A 289 -0.22 -5.01 -16.94
CA PHE A 289 -1.06 -5.74 -15.98
C PHE A 289 -2.19 -4.84 -15.46
N LEU A 290 -1.85 -3.70 -14.89
CA LEU A 290 -2.81 -2.76 -14.31
C LEU A 290 -3.82 -2.27 -15.35
N GLN A 291 -3.38 -1.96 -16.55
CA GLN A 291 -4.25 -1.43 -17.59
C GLN A 291 -5.20 -2.51 -18.12
N SER A 292 -4.69 -3.71 -18.41
CA SER A 292 -5.53 -4.78 -18.97
C SER A 292 -6.55 -5.31 -17.97
N THR A 293 -6.18 -5.45 -16.70
CA THR A 293 -7.12 -5.89 -15.65
C THR A 293 -8.19 -4.83 -15.39
N TYR A 294 -7.82 -3.55 -15.35
CA TYR A 294 -8.77 -2.44 -15.26
C TYR A 294 -9.74 -2.41 -16.44
N GLU A 295 -9.23 -2.46 -17.68
CA GLU A 295 -10.05 -2.42 -18.89
C GLU A 295 -11.07 -3.57 -18.92
N THR A 296 -10.62 -4.75 -18.54
CA THR A 296 -11.46 -5.95 -18.43
C THR A 296 -12.60 -5.72 -17.42
N GLY A 297 -12.26 -5.32 -16.20
CA GLY A 297 -13.23 -5.09 -15.14
C GLY A 297 -14.20 -3.96 -15.48
N ALA A 298 -13.69 -2.83 -15.94
CA ALA A 298 -14.50 -1.66 -16.28
C ALA A 298 -15.45 -1.93 -17.46
N THR A 299 -15.01 -2.69 -18.45
CA THR A 299 -15.85 -3.07 -19.61
C THR A 299 -16.97 -4.02 -19.19
N LEU A 300 -16.65 -5.09 -18.45
CA LEU A 300 -17.66 -6.06 -17.98
C LEU A 300 -18.64 -5.43 -16.99
N ALA A 301 -18.17 -4.54 -16.12
CA ALA A 301 -19.02 -3.79 -15.19
C ALA A 301 -19.73 -2.59 -15.84
N GLN A 302 -19.56 -2.38 -17.14
CA GLN A 302 -20.20 -1.29 -17.91
C GLN A 302 -19.93 0.10 -17.28
N TRP A 303 -18.68 0.38 -16.92
CA TRP A 303 -18.29 1.70 -16.49
C TRP A 303 -18.28 2.69 -17.67
N ASP A 304 -18.66 3.94 -17.43
CA ASP A 304 -18.51 5.01 -18.44
C ASP A 304 -17.04 5.39 -18.62
N ARG A 305 -16.31 4.56 -19.36
CA ARG A 305 -14.87 4.74 -19.59
C ARG A 305 -14.57 6.06 -20.30
N THR A 306 -15.47 6.55 -21.13
CA THR A 306 -15.29 7.84 -21.85
C THR A 306 -15.27 9.01 -20.86
N ALA A 307 -16.14 8.99 -19.86
CA ALA A 307 -16.18 10.02 -18.82
C ALA A 307 -15.07 9.86 -17.76
N LEU A 308 -14.58 8.62 -17.55
CA LEU A 308 -13.65 8.29 -16.46
C LEU A 308 -12.19 8.28 -16.87
N GLU A 309 -11.87 8.09 -18.14
CA GLU A 309 -10.50 7.97 -18.64
C GLU A 309 -10.05 9.27 -19.34
N LYS A 310 -8.78 9.59 -19.22
CA LYS A 310 -8.21 10.65 -20.04
C LYS A 310 -8.05 10.15 -21.47
N SER A 311 -8.55 10.91 -22.44
CA SER A 311 -8.24 10.63 -23.84
C SER A 311 -6.73 10.59 -24.06
N PRO A 312 -6.20 9.62 -24.83
CA PRO A 312 -4.81 9.65 -25.23
C PRO A 312 -4.52 11.04 -25.84
N LYS A 313 -3.45 11.69 -25.39
CA LYS A 313 -2.99 12.90 -26.09
C LYS A 313 -2.76 12.50 -27.55
N PRO A 314 -3.30 13.26 -28.54
CA PRO A 314 -2.95 13.02 -29.91
C PRO A 314 -1.42 13.08 -30.00
N THR A 315 -0.82 12.01 -30.53
CA THR A 315 0.58 12.05 -30.95
C THR A 315 0.66 13.18 -31.95
N THR A 316 1.21 14.33 -31.55
CA THR A 316 1.70 15.32 -32.50
C THR A 316 2.83 14.64 -33.23
N ASP A 317 2.52 14.05 -34.40
CA ASP A 317 3.52 13.66 -35.36
C ASP A 317 4.37 14.90 -35.60
N ALA A 318 5.66 14.71 -35.37
CA ALA A 318 6.66 15.73 -35.67
C ALA A 318 6.56 16.11 -37.15
N ALA A 319 6.26 17.38 -37.41
CA ALA A 319 6.53 18.01 -38.68
C ALA A 319 7.94 18.57 -38.64
#